data_4e598c6d7afb1dbbc3630395aaac0232
#
_entry.id   4e598c6d7afb1dbbc3630395aaac0232
#
_cell.length_a   1.000
_cell.length_b   1.000
_cell.length_c   1.000
_cell.angle_alpha   90.00
_cell.angle_beta   90.00
_cell.angle_gamma   90.00
#
_symmetry.space_group_name_H-M   'P 1'
#
loop_
_entity.id
_entity.type
_entity.pdbx_description
1 polymer ?
#
loop_
_entity_poly.entity_id
_entity_poly.type
_entity_poly.pdbx_seq_one_letter_code
_entity_poly.pdbx_strand_id
1 'polypeptide(L)'
;MQTRRDWLRSSLGIGGLLLAPPSILSAQEKSDFQPRSLDPVIRLSSNENPYGLSNRVQERIKSSFIHGCRYPYAYSDNLAEQLAIKHGVSPESIIITGGSTEGLRITGLTFASNGGEIISGQPTFLAMMTYAEQWGASINWVPVGADKGYDLDEMEKRISSKTKLIFLCNPNNPTGTLVPAKKLVDFCDSASKKAIVFSDEAYYDFIETPNYPSMIEAVKRGDNVIVSKTFSKVYGMAGLRIGYLIAKPEIAAKIRKNVVAMSNVLAVEAAKEALQDDAFYQFSLAKNREAKKRIYKLLDHLNLKYVQSHTNFIFFHAKKDIRELGPAMLAKGVRIGRPFPPFYDWCRVSTGTLEEVDFFIKGMLEIYES
;
A
#
# COMPACT_ATOMS: atom_id res chain seq x y z
N MET A 1 -29.07 9.25 41.50
CA MET A 1 -27.65 9.19 41.09
C MET A 1 -27.20 7.73 41.26
N GLN A 2 -27.19 6.97 40.18
CA GLN A 2 -26.71 5.59 40.19
C GLN A 2 -25.18 5.63 39.97
N THR A 3 -24.46 4.93 40.80
CA THR A 3 -23.01 4.94 40.81
C THR A 3 -22.42 3.91 39.83
N ARG A 4 -21.23 4.18 39.33
CA ARG A 4 -20.47 3.31 38.39
C ARG A 4 -20.31 1.85 38.84
N ARG A 5 -20.66 1.52 40.09
CA ARG A 5 -20.57 0.17 40.66
C ARG A 5 -21.83 -0.70 40.37
N ASP A 6 -22.98 -0.11 40.08
CA ASP A 6 -24.21 -0.84 39.84
C ASP A 6 -24.32 -1.40 38.43
N TRP A 7 -23.57 -0.83 37.48
CA TRP A 7 -23.51 -1.30 36.07
C TRP A 7 -22.72 -2.62 35.90
N LEU A 8 -21.80 -2.93 36.82
CA LEU A 8 -20.95 -4.13 36.76
C LEU A 8 -21.55 -5.40 37.33
N ARG A 9 -22.75 -5.32 37.92
CA ARG A 9 -23.40 -6.48 38.60
C ARG A 9 -24.52 -7.14 37.82
N SER A 10 -24.93 -6.63 36.67
CA SER A 10 -26.07 -7.13 35.90
C SER A 10 -25.76 -8.04 34.70
N SER A 11 -24.53 -8.54 34.57
CA SER A 11 -24.13 -9.40 33.43
C SER A 11 -23.55 -10.76 33.85
N LEU A 12 -24.15 -11.40 34.88
CA LEU A 12 -23.88 -12.80 35.21
C LEU A 12 -25.19 -13.57 35.25
N GLY A 13 -25.46 -14.35 34.22
CA GLY A 13 -26.61 -15.27 34.18
C GLY A 13 -26.66 -16.16 32.96
N ILE A 14 -26.17 -17.40 33.11
CA ILE A 14 -26.69 -18.69 32.55
C ILE A 14 -26.58 -18.88 31.02
N GLY A 15 -25.67 -19.72 30.44
CA GLY A 15 -25.70 -21.17 30.55
C GLY A 15 -26.35 -21.83 29.33
N GLY A 16 -25.54 -22.43 28.43
CA GLY A 16 -26.03 -23.26 27.34
C GLY A 16 -24.87 -23.80 26.49
N LEU A 17 -24.34 -24.97 26.83
CA LEU A 17 -23.42 -25.72 25.98
C LEU A 17 -24.16 -26.19 24.72
N LEU A 18 -23.68 -25.73 23.54
CA LEU A 18 -23.89 -26.44 22.28
C LEU A 18 -22.50 -26.76 21.68
N LEU A 19 -22.23 -28.06 21.57
CA LEU A 19 -21.05 -28.65 20.99
C LEU A 19 -21.00 -28.32 19.49
N ALA A 20 -20.06 -27.44 19.07
CA ALA A 20 -19.65 -27.26 17.68
C ALA A 20 -18.33 -28.00 17.45
N PRO A 21 -18.07 -28.60 16.25
CA PRO A 21 -16.86 -29.34 15.97
C PRO A 21 -15.61 -28.44 16.01
N PRO A 22 -14.43 -28.95 16.37
CA PRO A 22 -13.23 -28.15 16.55
C PRO A 22 -12.75 -27.56 15.23
N SER A 23 -12.83 -26.27 15.08
CA SER A 23 -12.11 -25.54 14.01
C SER A 23 -10.61 -25.51 14.36
N ILE A 24 -9.78 -25.83 13.38
CA ILE A 24 -8.35 -26.14 13.44
C ILE A 24 -7.45 -24.97 13.89
N LEU A 25 -7.99 -23.87 14.41
CA LEU A 25 -7.23 -22.78 15.00
C LEU A 25 -7.49 -22.75 16.50
N SER A 26 -6.42 -22.73 17.30
CA SER A 26 -6.53 -22.60 18.75
C SER A 26 -7.22 -21.29 19.12
N ALA A 27 -7.93 -21.26 20.26
CA ALA A 27 -8.59 -20.05 20.75
C ALA A 27 -7.61 -18.87 20.93
N GLN A 28 -6.34 -19.16 21.12
CA GLN A 28 -5.26 -18.21 21.27
C GLN A 28 -4.89 -17.51 19.96
N GLU A 29 -4.85 -18.24 18.83
CA GLU A 29 -4.62 -17.65 17.51
C GLU A 29 -5.80 -16.80 17.02
N LYS A 30 -7.02 -17.08 17.49
CA LYS A 30 -8.20 -16.25 17.18
C LYS A 30 -8.22 -14.92 17.92
N SER A 31 -7.54 -14.79 19.06
CA SER A 31 -7.45 -13.54 19.83
C SER A 31 -6.35 -12.60 19.35
N ASP A 32 -5.32 -13.16 18.65
CA ASP A 32 -4.10 -12.42 18.34
C ASP A 32 -4.22 -11.46 17.16
N PHE A 33 -5.22 -11.64 16.29
CA PHE A 33 -5.40 -10.83 15.09
C PHE A 33 -6.82 -10.26 14.95
N GLN A 34 -7.44 -9.82 16.05
CA GLN A 34 -8.75 -9.20 15.98
C GLN A 34 -8.67 -7.74 15.53
N PRO A 35 -9.52 -7.32 14.57
CA PRO A 35 -9.57 -5.93 14.13
C PRO A 35 -10.02 -5.02 15.28
N ARG A 36 -9.33 -3.90 15.47
CA ARG A 36 -9.65 -2.88 16.47
C ARG A 36 -9.99 -1.57 15.76
N SER A 37 -11.14 -1.49 15.12
CA SER A 37 -11.62 -0.20 14.65
C SER A 37 -12.37 0.53 15.75
N LEU A 38 -11.93 1.74 16.07
CA LEU A 38 -12.67 2.68 16.94
C LEU A 38 -13.54 3.64 16.11
N ASP A 39 -13.51 3.52 14.79
CA ASP A 39 -14.25 4.37 13.85
C ASP A 39 -15.66 3.78 13.65
N PRO A 40 -16.74 4.56 13.88
CA PRO A 40 -18.10 4.10 13.61
C PRO A 40 -18.37 3.87 12.11
N VAL A 41 -17.50 4.33 11.23
CA VAL A 41 -17.58 4.16 9.78
C VAL A 41 -16.54 3.15 9.32
N ILE A 42 -16.98 2.11 8.62
CA ILE A 42 -16.11 1.11 8.00
C ILE A 42 -15.29 1.77 6.89
N ARG A 43 -13.95 1.74 6.99
CA ARG A 43 -13.04 2.41 6.07
C ARG A 43 -12.48 1.47 5.01
N LEU A 44 -13.13 1.38 3.86
CA LEU A 44 -12.62 0.67 2.67
C LEU A 44 -12.09 1.63 1.60
N SER A 45 -11.42 2.70 2.01
CA SER A 45 -11.02 3.82 1.12
C SER A 45 -9.51 4.04 1.01
N SER A 46 -8.70 3.52 1.93
CA SER A 46 -7.31 3.95 2.11
C SER A 46 -6.27 2.86 1.88
N ASN A 47 -6.69 1.65 1.48
CA ASN A 47 -5.82 0.51 1.22
C ASN A 47 -4.94 0.18 2.45
N GLU A 48 -5.53 0.25 3.63
CA GLU A 48 -4.91 -0.14 4.89
C GLU A 48 -5.03 -1.65 5.08
N ASN A 49 -4.21 -2.22 5.97
CA ASN A 49 -4.43 -3.58 6.46
C ASN A 49 -5.43 -3.50 7.64
N PRO A 50 -6.63 -4.06 7.51
CA PRO A 50 -7.68 -3.91 8.52
C PRO A 50 -7.36 -4.67 9.82
N TYR A 51 -6.43 -5.62 9.78
CA TYR A 51 -6.01 -6.40 10.93
C TYR A 51 -4.98 -5.68 11.82
N GLY A 52 -4.49 -4.51 11.37
CA GLY A 52 -3.58 -3.65 12.13
C GLY A 52 -2.19 -4.25 12.30
N LEU A 53 -1.56 -3.94 13.43
CA LEU A 53 -0.26 -4.47 13.83
C LEU A 53 -0.43 -5.84 14.48
N SER A 54 0.49 -6.78 14.18
CA SER A 54 0.55 -8.05 14.92
C SER A 54 0.83 -7.80 16.42
N ASN A 55 0.43 -8.73 17.27
CA ASN A 55 0.73 -8.64 18.71
C ASN A 55 2.24 -8.57 18.95
N ARG A 56 3.02 -9.32 18.20
CA ARG A 56 4.47 -9.32 18.26
C ARG A 56 5.05 -7.92 18.01
N VAL A 57 4.59 -7.23 16.97
CA VAL A 57 4.98 -5.85 16.67
C VAL A 57 4.50 -4.88 17.74
N GLN A 58 3.29 -5.05 18.28
CA GLN A 58 2.78 -4.21 19.38
C GLN A 58 3.65 -4.34 20.65
N GLU A 59 4.04 -5.54 21.03
CA GLU A 59 4.92 -5.77 22.19
C GLU A 59 6.31 -5.18 21.94
N ARG A 60 6.83 -5.28 20.71
CA ARG A 60 8.09 -4.62 20.36
C ARG A 60 8.02 -3.11 20.53
N ILE A 61 6.93 -2.48 20.09
CA ILE A 61 6.72 -1.03 20.29
C ILE A 61 6.69 -0.70 21.77
N LYS A 62 5.94 -1.43 22.57
CA LYS A 62 5.86 -1.20 24.04
C LYS A 62 7.23 -1.29 24.71
N SER A 63 7.99 -2.34 24.42
CA SER A 63 9.32 -2.52 24.98
C SER A 63 10.34 -1.48 24.50
N SER A 64 10.09 -0.86 23.37
CA SER A 64 10.99 0.14 22.77
C SER A 64 10.76 1.57 23.26
N PHE A 65 9.74 1.84 24.10
CA PHE A 65 9.52 3.18 24.65
C PHE A 65 10.74 3.72 25.44
N ILE A 66 11.53 2.84 26.04
CA ILE A 66 12.77 3.23 26.74
C ILE A 66 13.78 3.94 25.81
N HIS A 67 13.69 3.70 24.50
CA HIS A 67 14.56 4.31 23.50
C HIS A 67 14.03 5.66 22.97
N GLY A 68 12.82 6.06 23.38
CA GLY A 68 12.16 7.29 22.88
C GLY A 68 12.91 8.59 23.21
N CYS A 69 13.85 8.55 24.14
CA CYS A 69 14.73 9.69 24.48
C CYS A 69 15.97 9.79 23.58
N ARG A 70 16.15 8.92 22.59
CA ARG A 70 17.36 8.85 21.74
C ARG A 70 17.02 9.19 20.29
N TYR A 71 17.96 9.85 19.62
CA TYR A 71 17.88 10.00 18.16
C TYR A 71 18.07 8.64 17.49
N PRO A 72 17.33 8.34 16.40
CA PRO A 72 17.24 7.01 15.82
C PRO A 72 18.38 6.62 14.87
N TYR A 73 19.56 7.26 14.91
CA TYR A 73 20.67 7.00 13.97
C TYR A 73 21.03 5.51 13.89
N ALA A 74 21.56 4.95 14.97
CA ALA A 74 21.98 3.55 15.02
C ALA A 74 20.82 2.55 14.79
N TYR A 75 19.60 2.93 15.19
CA TYR A 75 18.42 2.10 14.97
C TYR A 75 18.06 2.03 13.48
N SER A 76 18.12 3.19 12.80
CA SER A 76 17.85 3.29 11.35
C SER A 76 18.94 2.61 10.54
N ASP A 77 20.22 2.76 10.92
CA ASP A 77 21.34 2.08 10.28
C ASP A 77 21.20 0.56 10.38
N ASN A 78 20.85 0.04 11.55
CA ASN A 78 20.61 -1.39 11.74
C ASN A 78 19.41 -1.92 10.91
N LEU A 79 18.33 -1.14 10.78
CA LEU A 79 17.22 -1.50 9.86
C LEU A 79 17.71 -1.51 8.42
N ALA A 80 18.50 -0.52 8.00
CA ALA A 80 19.05 -0.46 6.66
C ALA A 80 19.96 -1.66 6.34
N GLU A 81 20.79 -2.09 7.30
CA GLU A 81 21.61 -3.31 7.21
C GLU A 81 20.74 -4.56 7.02
N GLN A 82 19.69 -4.74 7.84
CA GLN A 82 18.78 -5.87 7.71
C GLN A 82 18.08 -5.91 6.35
N LEU A 83 17.62 -4.74 5.86
CA LEU A 83 17.01 -4.64 4.55
C LEU A 83 18.02 -4.88 3.42
N ALA A 84 19.25 -4.42 3.57
CA ALA A 84 20.33 -4.66 2.63
C ALA A 84 20.62 -6.16 2.49
N ILE A 85 20.72 -6.88 3.60
CA ILE A 85 20.88 -8.35 3.63
C ILE A 85 19.68 -9.03 2.95
N LYS A 86 18.45 -8.63 3.34
CA LYS A 86 17.20 -9.19 2.77
C LYS A 86 17.14 -9.06 1.24
N HIS A 87 17.61 -7.95 0.71
CA HIS A 87 17.52 -7.64 -0.73
C HIS A 87 18.81 -7.94 -1.51
N GLY A 88 19.89 -8.30 -0.83
CA GLY A 88 21.18 -8.57 -1.47
C GLY A 88 21.81 -7.33 -2.13
N VAL A 89 21.71 -6.18 -1.45
CA VAL A 89 22.30 -4.89 -1.85
C VAL A 89 23.20 -4.37 -0.73
N SER A 90 23.97 -3.29 -0.99
CA SER A 90 24.74 -2.66 0.07
C SER A 90 23.87 -1.77 0.97
N PRO A 91 24.24 -1.56 2.25
CA PRO A 91 23.51 -0.66 3.16
C PRO A 91 23.40 0.77 2.63
N GLU A 92 24.41 1.24 1.88
CA GLU A 92 24.42 2.54 1.24
C GLU A 92 23.33 2.67 0.15
N SER A 93 22.79 1.57 -0.33
CA SER A 93 21.68 1.53 -1.29
C SER A 93 20.31 1.73 -0.64
N ILE A 94 20.20 1.61 0.70
CA ILE A 94 18.93 1.68 1.44
C ILE A 94 18.73 3.09 2.01
N ILE A 95 17.57 3.69 1.80
CA ILE A 95 17.17 4.97 2.39
C ILE A 95 15.90 4.75 3.20
N ILE A 96 15.98 4.83 4.52
CA ILE A 96 14.81 4.77 5.41
C ILE A 96 14.04 6.08 5.31
N THR A 97 12.71 5.99 5.22
CA THR A 97 11.82 7.15 5.02
C THR A 97 10.60 7.07 5.92
N GLY A 98 9.95 8.20 6.16
CA GLY A 98 8.66 8.34 6.84
C GLY A 98 7.48 7.81 6.02
N GLY A 99 7.58 6.54 5.61
CA GLY A 99 6.72 5.86 4.64
C GLY A 99 7.14 6.14 3.20
N SER A 100 6.68 5.30 2.25
CA SER A 100 6.98 5.47 0.82
C SER A 100 6.58 6.87 0.30
N THR A 101 5.57 7.51 0.88
CA THR A 101 5.12 8.85 0.48
C THR A 101 6.23 9.91 0.63
N GLU A 102 7.02 9.88 1.70
CA GLU A 102 8.20 10.77 1.81
C GLU A 102 9.21 10.42 0.71
N GLY A 103 9.53 9.14 0.54
CA GLY A 103 10.46 8.69 -0.52
C GLY A 103 10.05 9.17 -1.91
N LEU A 104 8.76 9.09 -2.24
CA LEU A 104 8.20 9.61 -3.48
C LEU A 104 8.43 11.13 -3.63
N ARG A 105 8.08 11.90 -2.60
CA ARG A 105 8.19 13.36 -2.61
C ARG A 105 9.62 13.83 -2.73
N ILE A 106 10.52 13.30 -1.91
CA ILE A 106 11.94 13.70 -1.94
C ILE A 106 12.63 13.28 -3.23
N THR A 107 12.19 12.17 -3.86
CA THR A 107 12.73 11.78 -5.18
C THR A 107 12.31 12.77 -6.25
N GLY A 108 11.03 13.13 -6.31
CA GLY A 108 10.54 14.17 -7.24
C GLY A 108 11.27 15.50 -7.05
N LEU A 109 11.44 15.93 -5.81
CA LEU A 109 12.21 17.14 -5.46
C LEU A 109 13.68 17.03 -5.90
N THR A 110 14.33 15.88 -5.65
CA THR A 110 15.78 15.70 -5.92
C THR A 110 16.09 15.76 -7.41
N PHE A 111 15.24 15.19 -8.26
CA PHE A 111 15.60 14.96 -9.67
C PHE A 111 14.78 15.76 -10.66
N ALA A 112 13.56 16.19 -10.34
CA ALA A 112 12.67 16.85 -11.28
C ALA A 112 12.37 18.32 -10.97
N SER A 113 12.81 18.87 -9.83
CA SER A 113 12.69 20.29 -9.54
C SER A 113 13.33 21.18 -10.62
N ASN A 114 12.91 22.47 -10.66
CA ASN A 114 13.51 23.46 -11.56
C ASN A 114 13.41 23.12 -13.07
N GLY A 115 12.24 22.66 -13.51
CA GLY A 115 11.93 22.44 -14.92
C GLY A 115 12.21 21.04 -15.45
N GLY A 116 12.50 20.05 -14.56
CA GLY A 116 12.55 18.63 -14.96
C GLY A 116 11.17 18.08 -15.32
N GLU A 117 11.14 17.07 -16.19
CA GLU A 117 9.92 16.36 -16.57
C GLU A 117 9.83 15.00 -15.89
N ILE A 118 8.62 14.65 -15.44
CA ILE A 118 8.25 13.32 -14.96
C ILE A 118 7.25 12.70 -15.93
N ILE A 119 7.55 11.54 -16.51
CA ILE A 119 6.58 10.75 -17.29
C ILE A 119 5.86 9.79 -16.34
N SER A 120 4.52 9.73 -16.42
CA SER A 120 3.73 8.80 -15.62
C SER A 120 2.42 8.44 -16.31
N GLY A 121 1.90 7.25 -16.02
CA GLY A 121 0.55 6.86 -16.43
C GLY A 121 -0.55 7.59 -15.65
N GLN A 122 -1.73 7.75 -16.24
CA GLN A 122 -2.88 8.37 -15.61
C GLN A 122 -4.14 7.49 -15.80
N PRO A 123 -4.83 7.12 -14.68
CA PRO A 123 -4.54 7.47 -13.29
C PRO A 123 -3.46 6.60 -12.64
N THR A 124 -2.78 7.18 -11.66
CA THR A 124 -1.83 6.51 -10.78
C THR A 124 -1.79 7.18 -9.38
N PHE A 125 -0.85 6.76 -8.51
CA PHE A 125 -0.66 7.39 -7.21
C PHE A 125 0.09 8.72 -7.34
N LEU A 126 -0.50 9.82 -6.87
CA LEU A 126 -0.11 11.17 -7.23
C LEU A 126 0.99 11.81 -6.36
N ALA A 127 1.42 11.16 -5.27
CA ALA A 127 2.24 11.84 -4.24
C ALA A 127 3.55 12.43 -4.75
N MET A 128 4.22 11.77 -5.72
CA MET A 128 5.44 12.31 -6.35
C MET A 128 5.10 13.53 -7.21
N MET A 129 4.15 13.38 -8.12
CA MET A 129 3.81 14.40 -9.12
C MET A 129 3.29 15.67 -8.48
N THR A 130 2.26 15.56 -7.63
CA THR A 130 1.67 16.73 -6.95
C THR A 130 2.70 17.52 -6.12
N TYR A 131 3.69 16.84 -5.53
CA TYR A 131 4.72 17.52 -4.77
C TYR A 131 5.79 18.13 -5.69
N ALA A 132 6.22 17.41 -6.74
CA ALA A 132 7.24 17.88 -7.67
C ALA A 132 6.78 19.10 -8.47
N GLU A 133 5.49 19.17 -8.86
CA GLU A 133 4.90 20.34 -9.53
C GLU A 133 5.04 21.61 -8.71
N GLN A 134 4.93 21.55 -7.36
CA GLN A 134 5.15 22.69 -6.47
C GLN A 134 6.59 23.24 -6.55
N TRP A 135 7.53 22.42 -7.02
CA TRP A 135 8.95 22.75 -7.19
C TRP A 135 9.36 22.91 -8.66
N GLY A 136 8.37 23.14 -9.53
CA GLY A 136 8.59 23.48 -10.93
C GLY A 136 8.78 22.31 -11.87
N ALA A 137 8.48 21.08 -11.46
CA ALA A 137 8.45 19.94 -12.38
C ALA A 137 7.26 20.03 -13.33
N SER A 138 7.42 19.53 -14.55
CA SER A 138 6.33 19.25 -15.48
C SER A 138 5.98 17.76 -15.49
N ILE A 139 4.69 17.43 -15.63
CA ILE A 139 4.24 16.05 -15.70
C ILE A 139 3.72 15.72 -17.08
N ASN A 140 4.32 14.72 -17.70
CA ASN A 140 3.91 14.18 -18.99
C ASN A 140 3.03 12.95 -18.75
N TRP A 141 1.71 13.19 -18.76
CA TRP A 141 0.74 12.15 -18.47
C TRP A 141 0.47 11.27 -19.70
N VAL A 142 0.59 9.96 -19.53
CA VAL A 142 0.22 8.94 -20.52
C VAL A 142 -1.06 8.26 -20.07
N PRO A 143 -2.17 8.37 -20.81
CA PRO A 143 -3.41 7.67 -20.43
C PRO A 143 -3.18 6.16 -20.36
N VAL A 144 -3.79 5.50 -19.36
CA VAL A 144 -3.78 4.03 -19.30
C VAL A 144 -4.61 3.43 -20.43
N GLY A 145 -4.29 2.22 -20.84
CA GLY A 145 -4.99 1.49 -21.90
C GLY A 145 -6.45 1.13 -21.53
N ALA A 146 -7.13 0.48 -22.44
CA ALA A 146 -8.51 0.03 -22.26
C ALA A 146 -8.61 -1.00 -21.09
N ASP A 147 -7.58 -1.80 -20.89
CA ASP A 147 -7.39 -2.74 -19.79
C ASP A 147 -7.04 -2.08 -18.45
N LYS A 148 -6.91 -0.75 -18.42
CA LYS A 148 -6.47 0.06 -17.28
C LYS A 148 -4.99 -0.16 -16.89
N GLY A 149 -4.20 -0.81 -17.74
CA GLY A 149 -2.75 -0.97 -17.61
C GLY A 149 -1.96 0.20 -18.19
N TYR A 150 -0.67 0.28 -17.85
CA TYR A 150 0.23 1.27 -18.43
C TYR A 150 0.51 1.00 -19.91
N ASP A 151 0.48 2.04 -20.72
CA ASP A 151 1.02 2.02 -22.09
C ASP A 151 2.53 2.35 -22.05
N LEU A 152 3.35 1.32 -21.79
CA LEU A 152 4.80 1.51 -21.68
C LEU A 152 5.44 1.90 -23.00
N ASP A 153 4.89 1.47 -24.13
CA ASP A 153 5.39 1.80 -25.46
C ASP A 153 5.22 3.29 -25.72
N GLU A 154 4.07 3.86 -25.35
CA GLU A 154 3.81 5.28 -25.45
C GLU A 154 4.63 6.08 -24.42
N MET A 155 4.82 5.57 -23.20
CA MET A 155 5.69 6.19 -22.21
C MET A 155 7.13 6.28 -22.72
N GLU A 156 7.65 5.23 -23.36
CA GLU A 156 9.02 5.21 -23.90
C GLU A 156 9.21 6.20 -25.05
N LYS A 157 8.24 6.32 -25.96
CA LYS A 157 8.27 7.30 -27.06
C LYS A 157 8.36 8.75 -26.57
N ARG A 158 7.78 9.05 -25.40
CA ARG A 158 7.78 10.40 -24.83
C ARG A 158 9.06 10.77 -24.09
N ILE A 159 9.99 9.84 -23.91
CA ILE A 159 11.27 10.14 -23.24
C ILE A 159 12.06 11.15 -24.08
N SER A 160 12.43 12.26 -23.46
CA SER A 160 13.19 13.35 -24.06
C SER A 160 14.38 13.78 -23.19
N SER A 161 15.18 14.73 -23.63
CA SER A 161 16.28 15.30 -22.84
C SER A 161 15.79 16.04 -21.56
N LYS A 162 14.50 16.42 -21.50
CA LYS A 162 13.87 17.04 -20.33
C LYS A 162 13.44 16.00 -19.31
N THR A 163 13.23 14.75 -19.70
CA THR A 163 12.75 13.68 -18.82
C THR A 163 13.82 13.33 -17.79
N LYS A 164 13.47 13.49 -16.50
CA LYS A 164 14.37 13.18 -15.37
C LYS A 164 13.92 11.93 -14.64
N LEU A 165 12.61 11.72 -14.54
CA LEU A 165 12.00 10.59 -13.87
C LEU A 165 10.91 9.96 -14.73
N ILE A 166 10.79 8.65 -14.63
CA ILE A 166 9.65 7.88 -15.14
C ILE A 166 9.06 7.15 -13.95
N PHE A 167 7.81 7.42 -13.63
CA PHE A 167 7.14 6.86 -12.46
C PHE A 167 6.22 5.70 -12.85
N LEU A 168 6.47 4.54 -12.24
CA LEU A 168 5.64 3.34 -12.35
C LEU A 168 5.22 2.88 -10.96
N CYS A 169 3.92 2.92 -10.66
CA CYS A 169 3.35 2.22 -9.50
C CYS A 169 2.93 0.82 -9.96
N ASN A 170 3.63 -0.21 -9.52
CA ASN A 170 3.40 -1.56 -10.03
C ASN A 170 3.44 -2.62 -8.90
N PRO A 171 2.27 -3.16 -8.55
CA PRO A 171 0.92 -2.99 -9.10
C PRO A 171 0.36 -1.57 -8.95
N ASN A 172 -0.43 -1.11 -9.96
CA ASN A 172 -0.87 0.28 -10.01
C ASN A 172 -2.01 0.59 -9.03
N ASN A 173 -1.99 1.77 -8.46
CA ASN A 173 -3.09 2.36 -7.69
C ASN A 173 -3.63 3.58 -8.47
N PRO A 174 -4.91 3.62 -8.90
CA PRO A 174 -6.06 2.89 -8.34
C PRO A 174 -6.46 1.60 -9.08
N THR A 175 -5.84 1.25 -10.19
CA THR A 175 -6.39 0.24 -11.10
C THR A 175 -6.20 -1.21 -10.61
N GLY A 176 -5.17 -1.47 -9.80
CA GLY A 176 -4.82 -2.82 -9.36
C GLY A 176 -4.12 -3.66 -10.43
N THR A 177 -3.87 -3.09 -11.62
CA THR A 177 -3.21 -3.76 -12.74
C THR A 177 -1.75 -4.06 -12.44
N LEU A 178 -1.25 -5.11 -13.06
CA LEU A 178 0.14 -5.54 -13.03
C LEU A 178 0.71 -5.47 -14.44
N VAL A 179 1.86 -4.85 -14.61
CA VAL A 179 2.58 -4.84 -15.89
C VAL A 179 3.07 -6.27 -16.19
N PRO A 180 2.93 -6.81 -17.42
CA PRO A 180 3.51 -8.10 -17.75
C PRO A 180 5.02 -8.14 -17.48
N ALA A 181 5.48 -9.19 -16.80
CA ALA A 181 6.85 -9.29 -16.27
C ALA A 181 7.94 -8.95 -17.31
N LYS A 182 7.87 -9.55 -18.51
CA LYS A 182 8.84 -9.29 -19.58
C LYS A 182 8.81 -7.82 -20.03
N LYS A 183 7.60 -7.24 -20.22
CA LYS A 183 7.46 -5.82 -20.61
C LYS A 183 8.04 -4.88 -19.56
N LEU A 184 7.85 -5.18 -18.26
CA LEU A 184 8.42 -4.38 -17.18
C LEU A 184 9.94 -4.38 -17.22
N VAL A 185 10.56 -5.55 -17.36
CA VAL A 185 12.02 -5.69 -17.42
C VAL A 185 12.57 -4.98 -18.66
N ASP A 186 12.05 -5.29 -19.84
CA ASP A 186 12.51 -4.70 -21.11
C ASP A 186 12.41 -3.15 -21.09
N PHE A 187 11.29 -2.63 -20.57
CA PHE A 187 11.08 -1.19 -20.43
C PHE A 187 12.08 -0.56 -19.45
N CYS A 188 12.26 -1.16 -18.27
CA CYS A 188 13.21 -0.63 -17.29
C CYS A 188 14.64 -0.65 -17.80
N ASP A 189 15.05 -1.72 -18.50
CA ASP A 189 16.38 -1.87 -19.08
C ASP A 189 16.65 -0.82 -20.18
N SER A 190 15.65 -0.45 -20.97
CA SER A 190 15.76 0.60 -21.98
C SER A 190 15.70 2.00 -21.38
N ALA A 191 14.67 2.28 -20.58
CA ALA A 191 14.35 3.60 -20.06
C ALA A 191 15.39 4.10 -19.05
N SER A 192 15.96 3.19 -18.22
CA SER A 192 16.98 3.53 -17.22
C SER A 192 18.30 4.06 -17.81
N LYS A 193 18.54 3.85 -19.09
CA LYS A 193 19.68 4.43 -19.83
C LYS A 193 19.47 5.91 -20.17
N LYS A 194 18.20 6.36 -20.18
CA LYS A 194 17.81 7.71 -20.64
C LYS A 194 17.36 8.60 -19.48
N ALA A 195 16.68 8.03 -18.47
CA ALA A 195 16.14 8.73 -17.31
C ALA A 195 16.15 7.80 -16.09
N ILE A 196 15.86 8.31 -14.89
CA ILE A 196 15.69 7.47 -13.71
C ILE A 196 14.29 6.83 -13.74
N VAL A 197 14.20 5.50 -13.64
CA VAL A 197 12.94 4.80 -13.49
C VAL A 197 12.64 4.62 -11.99
N PHE A 198 11.50 5.13 -11.54
CA PHE A 198 11.02 4.92 -10.19
C PHE A 198 9.93 3.85 -10.18
N SER A 199 10.24 2.69 -9.61
CA SER A 199 9.32 1.58 -9.41
C SER A 199 8.72 1.63 -8.01
N ASP A 200 7.48 2.10 -7.88
CA ASP A 200 6.75 2.05 -6.60
C ASP A 200 6.14 0.65 -6.42
N GLU A 201 6.78 -0.16 -5.60
CA GLU A 201 6.39 -1.53 -5.29
C GLU A 201 5.62 -1.64 -3.97
N ALA A 202 4.84 -0.61 -3.60
CA ALA A 202 4.07 -0.60 -2.36
C ALA A 202 3.06 -1.75 -2.23
N TYR A 203 2.66 -2.36 -3.33
CA TYR A 203 1.72 -3.49 -3.37
C TYR A 203 2.35 -4.80 -3.85
N TYR A 204 3.67 -4.84 -3.99
CA TYR A 204 4.41 -6.00 -4.53
C TYR A 204 4.10 -7.30 -3.76
N ASP A 205 3.96 -7.22 -2.46
CA ASP A 205 3.69 -8.37 -1.59
C ASP A 205 2.37 -9.10 -1.92
N PHE A 206 1.41 -8.42 -2.57
CA PHE A 206 0.12 -8.99 -2.94
C PHE A 206 0.09 -9.67 -4.31
N ILE A 207 1.22 -9.68 -5.03
CA ILE A 207 1.32 -10.32 -6.34
C ILE A 207 1.32 -11.84 -6.14
N GLU A 208 0.38 -12.52 -6.78
CA GLU A 208 0.24 -13.98 -6.73
C GLU A 208 0.91 -14.68 -7.92
N THR A 209 1.37 -13.91 -8.92
CA THR A 209 2.09 -14.44 -10.08
C THR A 209 3.45 -14.98 -9.65
N PRO A 210 3.72 -16.29 -9.83
CA PRO A 210 5.01 -16.87 -9.45
C PRO A 210 6.19 -16.18 -10.16
N ASN A 211 7.27 -15.98 -9.42
CA ASN A 211 8.53 -15.41 -9.95
C ASN A 211 8.38 -14.06 -10.64
N TYR A 212 7.39 -13.24 -10.22
CA TYR A 212 7.26 -11.90 -10.75
C TYR A 212 8.47 -11.03 -10.35
N PRO A 213 9.12 -10.34 -11.30
CA PRO A 213 10.36 -9.63 -11.04
C PRO A 213 10.12 -8.39 -10.17
N SER A 214 10.97 -8.20 -9.15
CA SER A 214 11.15 -6.89 -8.51
C SER A 214 12.25 -6.12 -9.26
N MET A 215 12.08 -4.81 -9.39
CA MET A 215 13.10 -3.96 -10.01
C MET A 215 14.34 -3.76 -9.13
N ILE A 216 14.40 -4.37 -7.96
CA ILE A 216 15.63 -4.49 -7.15
C ILE A 216 16.76 -5.15 -7.95
N GLU A 217 16.44 -6.11 -8.83
CA GLU A 217 17.46 -6.75 -9.68
C GLU A 217 18.12 -5.75 -10.64
N ALA A 218 17.37 -4.76 -11.14
CA ALA A 218 17.94 -3.66 -11.94
C ALA A 218 18.87 -2.77 -11.08
N VAL A 219 18.50 -2.49 -9.84
CA VAL A 219 19.38 -1.76 -8.90
C VAL A 219 20.69 -2.52 -8.66
N LYS A 220 20.64 -3.84 -8.47
CA LYS A 220 21.85 -4.69 -8.30
C LYS A 220 22.78 -4.65 -9.50
N ARG A 221 22.24 -4.51 -10.70
CA ARG A 221 23.04 -4.34 -11.93
C ARG A 221 23.66 -2.95 -12.07
N GLY A 222 23.29 -1.99 -11.19
CA GLY A 222 23.77 -0.61 -11.25
C GLY A 222 22.95 0.29 -12.18
N ASP A 223 21.76 -0.15 -12.62
CA ASP A 223 20.88 0.64 -13.48
C ASP A 223 20.34 1.90 -12.74
N ASN A 224 19.88 2.90 -13.50
CA ASN A 224 19.27 4.10 -12.93
C ASN A 224 17.82 3.82 -12.52
N VAL A 225 17.65 2.94 -11.54
CA VAL A 225 16.36 2.52 -11.00
C VAL A 225 16.30 2.84 -9.51
N ILE A 226 15.14 3.31 -9.07
CA ILE A 226 14.80 3.48 -7.65
C ILE A 226 13.58 2.58 -7.38
N VAL A 227 13.66 1.75 -6.36
CA VAL A 227 12.54 0.93 -5.91
C VAL A 227 12.03 1.49 -4.58
N SER A 228 10.72 1.69 -4.47
CA SER A 228 10.04 2.11 -3.23
C SER A 228 9.31 0.93 -2.60
N LYS A 229 9.51 0.75 -1.29
CA LYS A 229 8.83 -0.25 -0.47
C LYS A 229 8.22 0.40 0.78
N THR A 230 7.17 -0.21 1.34
CA THR A 230 6.49 0.34 2.51
C THR A 230 6.07 -0.73 3.50
N PHE A 231 6.06 -0.38 4.78
CA PHE A 231 5.43 -1.19 5.83
C PHE A 231 3.94 -0.87 6.03
N SER A 232 3.40 0.10 5.27
CA SER A 232 2.02 0.57 5.44
C SER A 232 0.95 -0.45 5.01
N LYS A 233 1.29 -1.45 4.17
CA LYS A 233 0.31 -2.32 3.52
C LYS A 233 0.24 -3.69 4.21
N VAL A 234 0.93 -4.70 3.72
CA VAL A 234 0.87 -6.07 4.25
C VAL A 234 1.22 -6.15 5.75
N TYR A 235 2.15 -5.32 6.21
CA TYR A 235 2.59 -5.27 7.61
C TYR A 235 1.68 -4.46 8.54
N GLY A 236 0.63 -3.79 8.04
CA GLY A 236 -0.34 -3.06 8.86
C GLY A 236 0.16 -1.80 9.54
N MET A 237 1.29 -1.23 9.13
CA MET A 237 1.98 -0.14 9.82
C MET A 237 1.71 1.25 9.20
N ALA A 238 0.56 1.46 8.57
CA ALA A 238 0.26 2.71 7.87
C ALA A 238 0.38 3.97 8.76
N GLY A 239 -0.07 3.88 10.00
CA GLY A 239 -0.01 4.98 10.99
C GLY A 239 1.38 5.25 11.57
N LEU A 240 2.31 4.30 11.51
CA LEU A 240 3.66 4.45 12.06
C LEU A 240 4.61 5.21 11.13
N ARG A 241 4.24 5.40 9.87
CA ARG A 241 4.98 6.18 8.88
C ARG A 241 6.41 5.67 8.68
N ILE A 242 6.56 4.45 8.19
CA ILE A 242 7.86 3.84 7.87
C ILE A 242 7.82 3.14 6.51
N GLY A 243 8.89 3.33 5.74
CA GLY A 243 9.15 2.75 4.43
C GLY A 243 10.60 2.93 4.06
N TYR A 244 10.96 2.56 2.85
CA TYR A 244 12.33 2.70 2.38
C TYR A 244 12.40 2.76 0.86
N LEU A 245 13.50 3.34 0.36
CA LEU A 245 13.89 3.29 -1.03
C LEU A 245 15.14 2.42 -1.18
N ILE A 246 15.27 1.80 -2.35
CA ILE A 246 16.45 1.06 -2.77
C ILE A 246 16.93 1.65 -4.08
N ALA A 247 18.16 2.08 -4.13
CA ALA A 247 18.79 2.63 -5.35
C ALA A 247 20.30 2.38 -5.30
N LYS A 248 20.98 2.49 -6.43
CA LYS A 248 22.44 2.45 -6.43
C LYS A 248 23.02 3.57 -5.54
N PRO A 249 24.21 3.39 -4.92
CA PRO A 249 24.73 4.29 -3.89
C PRO A 249 24.78 5.77 -4.29
N GLU A 250 25.11 6.07 -5.55
CA GLU A 250 25.21 7.45 -6.04
C GLU A 250 23.86 8.16 -6.12
N ILE A 251 22.79 7.43 -6.49
CA ILE A 251 21.41 7.91 -6.49
C ILE A 251 20.92 8.05 -5.06
N ALA A 252 21.15 7.04 -4.22
CA ALA A 252 20.76 7.02 -2.82
C ALA A 252 21.38 8.20 -2.04
N ALA A 253 22.66 8.50 -2.27
CA ALA A 253 23.35 9.62 -1.64
C ALA A 253 22.74 10.99 -2.00
N LYS A 254 22.24 11.15 -3.24
CA LYS A 254 21.54 12.39 -3.66
C LYS A 254 20.20 12.52 -2.93
N ILE A 255 19.43 11.43 -2.83
CA ILE A 255 18.11 11.43 -2.18
C ILE A 255 18.25 11.71 -0.67
N ARG A 256 19.25 11.11 0.01
CA ARG A 256 19.47 11.31 1.45
C ARG A 256 19.65 12.77 1.85
N LYS A 257 20.20 13.60 0.98
CA LYS A 257 20.36 15.05 1.24
C LYS A 257 19.03 15.79 1.40
N ASN A 258 17.93 15.20 0.90
CA ASN A 258 16.59 15.77 0.95
C ASN A 258 15.64 15.03 1.91
N VAL A 259 16.14 14.05 2.68
CA VAL A 259 15.37 13.45 3.78
C VAL A 259 15.16 14.53 4.84
N VAL A 260 13.89 14.86 5.12
CA VAL A 260 13.54 16.00 5.97
C VAL A 260 13.65 15.65 7.45
N ALA A 261 13.21 14.46 7.82
CA ALA A 261 13.22 14.03 9.21
C ALA A 261 13.51 12.52 9.32
N MET A 262 14.16 12.15 10.39
CA MET A 262 14.40 10.75 10.70
C MET A 262 13.11 10.06 11.14
N SER A 263 12.91 8.82 10.70
CA SER A 263 11.81 7.99 11.21
C SER A 263 11.95 7.80 12.73
N ASN A 264 10.82 7.85 13.46
CA ASN A 264 10.86 7.68 14.91
C ASN A 264 11.32 6.26 15.30
N VAL A 265 12.00 6.16 16.44
CA VAL A 265 12.62 4.91 16.92
C VAL A 265 11.60 3.77 17.06
N LEU A 266 10.37 4.06 17.49
CA LEU A 266 9.33 3.04 17.68
C LEU A 266 8.90 2.43 16.34
N ALA A 267 8.77 3.24 15.27
CA ALA A 267 8.47 2.76 13.93
C ALA A 267 9.61 1.91 13.36
N VAL A 268 10.88 2.31 13.61
CA VAL A 268 12.06 1.56 13.18
C VAL A 268 12.10 0.19 13.86
N GLU A 269 11.92 0.14 15.18
CA GLU A 269 11.91 -1.12 15.94
C GLU A 269 10.72 -2.01 15.56
N ALA A 270 9.54 -1.41 15.32
CA ALA A 270 8.37 -2.10 14.80
C ALA A 270 8.64 -2.72 13.42
N ALA A 271 9.32 -2.00 12.52
CA ALA A 271 9.66 -2.49 11.19
C ALA A 271 10.62 -3.69 11.25
N LYS A 272 11.64 -3.63 12.11
CA LYS A 272 12.58 -4.74 12.34
C LYS A 272 11.85 -6.00 12.79
N GLU A 273 10.91 -5.85 13.72
CA GLU A 273 10.11 -6.96 14.23
C GLU A 273 9.14 -7.50 13.17
N ALA A 274 8.48 -6.61 12.40
CA ALA A 274 7.57 -6.99 11.34
C ALA A 274 8.25 -7.81 10.23
N LEU A 275 9.53 -7.55 9.93
CA LEU A 275 10.33 -8.33 8.97
C LEU A 275 10.55 -9.78 9.41
N GLN A 276 10.42 -10.08 10.70
CA GLN A 276 10.59 -11.41 11.30
C GLN A 276 9.25 -12.10 11.59
N ASP A 277 8.11 -11.42 11.34
CA ASP A 277 6.77 -11.94 11.64
C ASP A 277 6.12 -12.53 10.38
N ASP A 278 6.67 -13.65 9.92
CA ASP A 278 6.16 -14.36 8.75
C ASP A 278 4.72 -14.85 8.96
N ALA A 279 4.36 -15.23 10.17
CA ALA A 279 3.03 -15.70 10.49
C ALA A 279 1.96 -14.62 10.20
N PHE A 280 2.17 -13.38 10.66
CA PHE A 280 1.27 -12.27 10.37
C PHE A 280 1.29 -11.88 8.89
N TYR A 281 2.47 -11.91 8.27
CA TYR A 281 2.60 -11.64 6.84
C TYR A 281 1.74 -12.60 6.00
N GLN A 282 1.86 -13.92 6.21
CA GLN A 282 1.08 -14.94 5.51
C GLN A 282 -0.41 -14.85 5.84
N PHE A 283 -0.77 -14.59 7.11
CA PHE A 283 -2.14 -14.35 7.53
C PHE A 283 -2.75 -13.16 6.76
N SER A 284 -2.06 -12.02 6.67
CA SER A 284 -2.52 -10.84 5.94
C SER A 284 -2.77 -11.13 4.47
N LEU A 285 -1.87 -11.85 3.81
CA LEU A 285 -2.04 -12.26 2.42
C LEU A 285 -3.24 -13.20 2.23
N ALA A 286 -3.41 -14.18 3.11
CA ALA A 286 -4.53 -15.12 3.04
C ALA A 286 -5.88 -14.39 3.21
N LYS A 287 -5.97 -13.49 4.19
CA LYS A 287 -7.19 -12.69 4.44
C LYS A 287 -7.49 -11.73 3.30
N ASN A 288 -6.48 -11.12 2.70
CA ASN A 288 -6.66 -10.29 1.50
C ASN A 288 -7.23 -11.10 0.33
N ARG A 289 -6.74 -12.30 0.07
CA ARG A 289 -7.29 -13.20 -0.97
C ARG A 289 -8.75 -13.55 -0.72
N GLU A 290 -9.09 -13.89 0.52
CA GLU A 290 -10.45 -14.23 0.91
C GLU A 290 -11.40 -13.03 0.73
N ALA A 291 -11.00 -11.84 1.18
CA ALA A 291 -11.74 -10.61 1.01
C ALA A 291 -11.98 -10.27 -0.48
N LYS A 292 -10.93 -10.33 -1.31
CA LYS A 292 -11.06 -10.13 -2.77
C LYS A 292 -12.07 -11.11 -3.39
N LYS A 293 -12.00 -12.41 -3.02
CA LYS A 293 -12.92 -13.43 -3.53
C LYS A 293 -14.38 -13.12 -3.22
N ARG A 294 -14.69 -12.60 -2.00
CA ARG A 294 -16.05 -12.19 -1.63
C ARG A 294 -16.51 -10.99 -2.46
N ILE A 295 -15.66 -9.99 -2.62
CA ILE A 295 -15.98 -8.80 -3.42
C ILE A 295 -16.19 -9.18 -4.89
N TYR A 296 -15.35 -10.02 -5.49
CA TYR A 296 -15.55 -10.49 -6.87
C TYR A 296 -16.90 -11.20 -7.07
N LYS A 297 -17.30 -12.08 -6.14
CA LYS A 297 -18.61 -12.73 -6.18
C LYS A 297 -19.77 -11.73 -6.20
N LEU A 298 -19.69 -10.65 -5.42
CA LEU A 298 -20.67 -9.57 -5.45
C LEU A 298 -20.69 -8.89 -6.82
N LEU A 299 -19.50 -8.52 -7.34
CA LEU A 299 -19.41 -7.81 -8.62
C LEU A 299 -19.95 -8.65 -9.79
N ASP A 300 -19.68 -9.95 -9.78
CA ASP A 300 -20.23 -10.92 -10.75
C ASP A 300 -21.74 -11.00 -10.62
N HIS A 301 -22.29 -11.10 -9.40
CA HIS A 301 -23.72 -11.13 -9.14
C HIS A 301 -24.43 -9.86 -9.65
N LEU A 302 -23.86 -8.67 -9.42
CA LEU A 302 -24.37 -7.39 -9.89
C LEU A 302 -24.02 -7.10 -11.36
N ASN A 303 -23.35 -8.02 -12.04
CA ASN A 303 -22.88 -7.86 -13.43
C ASN A 303 -22.06 -6.56 -13.63
N LEU A 304 -21.15 -6.26 -12.68
CA LEU A 304 -20.25 -5.11 -12.70
C LEU A 304 -18.87 -5.54 -13.19
N LYS A 305 -18.34 -4.87 -14.21
CA LYS A 305 -17.00 -5.14 -14.73
C LYS A 305 -15.93 -4.71 -13.73
N TYR A 306 -14.84 -5.44 -13.60
CA TYR A 306 -13.73 -5.11 -12.72
C TYR A 306 -12.38 -5.44 -13.35
N VAL A 307 -11.33 -4.87 -12.78
CA VAL A 307 -9.95 -5.22 -13.08
C VAL A 307 -9.51 -6.32 -12.12
N GLN A 308 -8.87 -7.37 -12.65
CA GLN A 308 -8.22 -8.39 -11.80
C GLN A 308 -7.12 -7.72 -10.98
N SER A 309 -7.27 -7.71 -9.67
CA SER A 309 -6.41 -6.93 -8.79
C SER A 309 -5.23 -7.74 -8.23
N HIS A 310 -4.04 -7.14 -8.31
CA HIS A 310 -2.80 -7.59 -7.68
C HIS A 310 -2.44 -6.78 -6.41
N THR A 311 -3.46 -6.25 -5.72
CA THR A 311 -3.30 -5.36 -4.56
C THR A 311 -4.22 -5.77 -3.40
N ASN A 312 -4.35 -4.90 -2.39
CA ASN A 312 -5.35 -5.01 -1.32
C ASN A 312 -6.57 -4.10 -1.57
N PHE A 313 -6.96 -3.93 -2.81
CA PHE A 313 -8.18 -3.22 -3.24
C PHE A 313 -8.63 -3.75 -4.60
N ILE A 314 -9.85 -3.43 -4.99
CA ILE A 314 -10.42 -3.76 -6.30
C ILE A 314 -10.90 -2.48 -6.97
N PHE A 315 -10.66 -2.35 -8.28
CA PHE A 315 -11.16 -1.26 -9.13
C PHE A 315 -12.19 -1.81 -10.08
N PHE A 316 -13.41 -1.30 -10.01
CA PHE A 316 -14.56 -1.83 -10.78
C PHE A 316 -15.41 -0.72 -11.37
N HIS A 317 -16.05 -1.00 -12.49
CA HIS A 317 -17.00 -0.11 -13.16
C HIS A 317 -18.34 -0.14 -12.41
N ALA A 318 -18.68 0.96 -11.74
CA ALA A 318 -19.82 1.04 -10.85
C ALA A 318 -21.17 1.24 -11.60
N LYS A 319 -21.17 1.54 -12.91
CA LYS A 319 -22.37 1.96 -13.66
C LYS A 319 -23.14 3.16 -13.04
N LYS A 320 -22.52 3.81 -12.06
CA LYS A 320 -23.00 5.00 -11.35
C LYS A 320 -21.81 5.94 -11.17
N ASP A 321 -22.07 7.23 -11.09
CA ASP A 321 -21.03 8.19 -10.76
C ASP A 321 -20.54 7.95 -9.32
N ILE A 322 -19.23 7.86 -9.13
CA ILE A 322 -18.62 7.64 -7.80
C ILE A 322 -18.93 8.79 -6.83
N ARG A 323 -19.22 10.00 -7.36
CA ARG A 323 -19.62 11.17 -6.56
C ARG A 323 -21.01 11.03 -5.96
N GLU A 324 -21.84 10.10 -6.49
CA GLU A 324 -23.14 9.71 -5.98
C GLU A 324 -23.06 8.41 -5.17
N LEU A 325 -22.35 7.39 -5.69
CA LEU A 325 -22.17 6.12 -5.01
C LEU A 325 -21.41 6.27 -3.67
N GLY A 326 -20.41 7.15 -3.62
CA GLY A 326 -19.63 7.38 -2.40
C GLY A 326 -20.48 7.85 -1.22
N PRO A 327 -21.25 8.94 -1.35
CA PRO A 327 -22.21 9.37 -0.32
C PRO A 327 -23.28 8.31 0.01
N ALA A 328 -23.81 7.59 -0.99
CA ALA A 328 -24.80 6.54 -0.76
C ALA A 328 -24.24 5.39 0.09
N MET A 329 -23.02 4.94 -0.19
CA MET A 329 -22.32 3.93 0.62
C MET A 329 -21.97 4.45 2.01
N LEU A 330 -21.57 5.73 2.13
CA LEU A 330 -21.29 6.34 3.42
C LEU A 330 -22.55 6.40 4.31
N ALA A 331 -23.73 6.67 3.73
CA ALA A 331 -25.02 6.60 4.44
C ALA A 331 -25.35 5.19 4.96
N LYS A 332 -24.75 4.15 4.34
CA LYS A 332 -24.80 2.75 4.82
C LYS A 332 -23.67 2.41 5.82
N GLY A 333 -22.88 3.41 6.27
CA GLY A 333 -21.78 3.22 7.21
C GLY A 333 -20.47 2.74 6.59
N VAL A 334 -20.33 2.75 5.26
CA VAL A 334 -19.12 2.28 4.56
C VAL A 334 -18.52 3.38 3.70
N ARG A 335 -17.27 3.74 3.96
CA ARG A 335 -16.50 4.70 3.16
C ARG A 335 -15.67 3.96 2.11
N ILE A 336 -15.98 4.19 0.83
CA ILE A 336 -15.24 3.67 -0.33
C ILE A 336 -14.23 4.70 -0.87
N GLY A 337 -13.47 4.35 -1.91
CA GLY A 337 -12.45 5.21 -2.49
C GLY A 337 -12.99 6.53 -3.05
N ARG A 338 -12.12 7.54 -3.14
CA ARG A 338 -12.43 8.83 -3.77
C ARG A 338 -12.59 8.69 -5.29
N PRO A 339 -13.08 9.71 -6.00
CA PRO A 339 -13.01 9.77 -7.47
C PRO A 339 -11.56 9.70 -7.98
N PHE A 340 -11.36 9.02 -9.11
CA PHE A 340 -10.07 8.91 -9.83
C PHE A 340 -10.23 9.38 -11.29
N PRO A 341 -10.17 10.69 -11.54
CA PRO A 341 -10.29 11.21 -12.90
C PRO A 341 -9.31 10.53 -13.88
N PRO A 342 -9.76 10.29 -15.13
CA PRO A 342 -11.04 10.63 -15.72
C PRO A 342 -12.17 9.61 -15.46
N PHE A 343 -11.95 8.56 -14.67
CA PHE A 343 -12.86 7.44 -14.44
C PHE A 343 -13.83 7.72 -13.29
N TYR A 344 -14.82 8.57 -13.51
CA TYR A 344 -15.84 8.91 -12.51
C TYR A 344 -16.91 7.81 -12.34
N ASP A 345 -17.01 6.89 -13.26
CA ASP A 345 -17.88 5.71 -13.25
C ASP A 345 -17.18 4.45 -12.70
N TRP A 346 -15.96 4.60 -12.20
CA TRP A 346 -15.18 3.53 -11.58
C TRP A 346 -14.97 3.78 -10.10
N CYS A 347 -15.16 2.73 -9.31
CA CYS A 347 -14.97 2.72 -7.87
C CYS A 347 -13.73 1.91 -7.50
N ARG A 348 -12.93 2.42 -6.55
CA ARG A 348 -11.93 1.63 -5.85
C ARG A 348 -12.43 1.30 -4.45
N VAL A 349 -12.49 0.02 -4.10
CA VAL A 349 -12.80 -0.45 -2.76
C VAL A 349 -11.60 -1.21 -2.20
N SER A 350 -11.14 -0.84 -1.00
CA SER A 350 -10.09 -1.56 -0.28
C SER A 350 -10.63 -2.86 0.29
N THR A 351 -9.77 -3.87 0.45
CA THR A 351 -10.11 -5.05 1.24
C THR A 351 -10.20 -4.67 2.72
N GLY A 352 -11.27 -5.11 3.37
CA GLY A 352 -11.50 -4.98 4.79
C GLY A 352 -11.26 -6.31 5.53
N THR A 353 -11.64 -6.37 6.81
CA THR A 353 -11.91 -7.65 7.44
C THR A 353 -13.06 -8.34 6.72
N LEU A 354 -13.24 -9.63 6.97
CA LEU A 354 -14.32 -10.34 6.29
C LEU A 354 -15.69 -9.78 6.66
N GLU A 355 -15.87 -9.36 7.92
CA GLU A 355 -17.06 -8.70 8.43
C GLU A 355 -17.29 -7.34 7.77
N GLU A 356 -16.24 -6.52 7.61
CA GLU A 356 -16.32 -5.22 6.92
C GLU A 356 -16.67 -5.39 5.45
N VAL A 357 -16.16 -6.43 4.80
CA VAL A 357 -16.53 -6.79 3.42
C VAL A 357 -17.99 -7.22 3.33
N ASP A 358 -18.51 -7.97 4.30
CA ASP A 358 -19.91 -8.39 4.32
C ASP A 358 -20.86 -7.17 4.50
N PHE A 359 -20.47 -6.16 5.29
CA PHE A 359 -21.19 -4.88 5.36
C PHE A 359 -21.14 -4.11 4.03
N PHE A 360 -20.00 -4.08 3.37
CA PHE A 360 -19.90 -3.50 2.02
C PHE A 360 -20.82 -4.21 1.03
N ILE A 361 -20.83 -5.54 1.02
CA ILE A 361 -21.70 -6.37 0.17
C ILE A 361 -23.15 -6.01 0.42
N LYS A 362 -23.59 -5.97 1.67
CA LYS A 362 -24.97 -5.60 2.01
C LYS A 362 -25.36 -4.22 1.49
N GLY A 363 -24.48 -3.21 1.74
CA GLY A 363 -24.72 -1.85 1.25
C GLY A 363 -24.82 -1.75 -0.28
N MET A 364 -23.99 -2.50 -0.99
CA MET A 364 -24.05 -2.56 -2.46
C MET A 364 -25.33 -3.21 -2.96
N LEU A 365 -25.75 -4.34 -2.40
CA LEU A 365 -27.01 -5.01 -2.75
C LEU A 365 -28.20 -4.07 -2.55
N GLU A 366 -28.28 -3.39 -1.42
CA GLU A 366 -29.33 -2.41 -1.13
C GLU A 366 -29.36 -1.24 -2.13
N ILE A 367 -28.24 -0.85 -2.74
CA ILE A 367 -28.17 0.27 -3.71
C ILE A 367 -28.46 -0.18 -5.15
N TYR A 368 -28.17 -1.43 -5.48
CA TYR A 368 -28.28 -1.92 -6.87
C TYR A 368 -29.51 -2.78 -7.13
N GLU A 369 -30.16 -3.32 -6.09
CA GLU A 369 -31.37 -4.17 -6.21
C GLU A 369 -32.64 -3.45 -5.71
N SER A 370 -32.50 -2.20 -5.19
CA SER A 370 -33.64 -1.31 -4.89
C SER A 370 -34.04 -0.56 -6.16
#